data_c9bf6e3e00fa9e2298ce5116b4a29775
#
_entry.id   c9bf6e3e00fa9e2298ce5116b4a29775
#
_cell.length_a   1.000
_cell.length_b   1.000
_cell.length_c   1.000
_cell.angle_alpha   90.00
_cell.angle_beta   90.00
_cell.angle_gamma   90.00
#
_symmetry.space_group_name_H-M   'P 1'
#
loop_
_entity.id
_entity.type
_entity.pdbx_description
1 polymer ?
#
loop_
_entity_poly.entity_id
_entity_poly.type
_entity_poly.pdbx_seq_one_letter_code
_entity_poly.pdbx_strand_id
1 'polypeptide(L)'
;MKKHTPPASHSVPALGELELTVLNLLWENPGLSPKDVHARVGMERGISVNTVQSTLDRLYKKQLLTREKQGYAYHYTAIVERDSLIANIISDVMGRFQLD
;
A
#
# COMPACT_ATOMS: atom_id res chain seq x y z
N MET A 1 27.40 -11.59 8.89
CA MET A 1 26.96 -11.35 8.97
C MET A 1 26.28 -11.14 8.82
N LYS A 2 25.97 -11.14 8.75
CA LYS A 2 25.30 -10.87 8.71
C LYS A 2 24.48 -10.59 8.58
N LYS A 3 24.22 -10.62 8.50
CA LYS A 3 23.49 -10.29 8.49
C LYS A 3 22.76 -9.74 8.53
N HIS A 4 22.46 -9.55 8.44
CA HIS A 4 21.79 -8.93 8.55
C HIS A 4 20.78 -8.61 8.38
N THR A 5 20.40 -8.60 8.12
CA THR A 5 19.46 -8.15 7.94
C THR A 5 18.48 -7.92 8.26
N PRO A 6 17.96 -7.49 8.55
CA PRO A 6 16.80 -7.27 8.79
C PRO A 6 16.13 -6.77 8.34
N PRO A 7 16.34 -7.01 8.38
CA PRO A 7 15.38 -6.69 7.96
C PRO A 7 14.25 -6.12 7.66
N ALA A 8 13.23 -6.44 8.14
CA ALA A 8 11.99 -5.81 7.82
C ALA A 8 12.04 -4.30 7.96
N SER A 9 12.81 -3.82 8.87
CA SER A 9 12.94 -2.38 9.06
C SER A 9 13.61 -1.68 7.89
N HIS A 10 14.34 -2.44 7.10
CA HIS A 10 15.04 -1.88 5.95
C HIS A 10 14.42 -2.28 4.64
N SER A 11 13.55 -3.28 4.67
CA SER A 11 12.93 -3.72 3.44
C SER A 11 11.69 -2.94 3.15
N VAL A 12 11.50 -2.64 1.89
CA VAL A 12 10.25 -2.07 1.41
C VAL A 12 9.40 -3.23 0.93
N PRO A 13 8.14 -3.33 1.37
CA PRO A 13 7.29 -4.40 0.86
C PRO A 13 7.17 -4.31 -0.65
N ALA A 14 7.15 -5.47 -1.29
CA ALA A 14 6.91 -5.50 -2.73
C ALA A 14 5.49 -5.01 -2.98
N LEU A 15 5.34 -4.03 -3.83
CA LEU A 15 4.06 -3.42 -4.13
C LEU A 15 3.76 -3.54 -5.61
N GLY A 16 2.60 -4.11 -5.93
CA GLY A 16 2.14 -4.15 -7.29
C GLY A 16 1.57 -2.83 -7.74
N GLU A 17 1.29 -2.74 -9.01
CA GLU A 17 0.79 -1.50 -9.60
C GLU A 17 -0.56 -1.10 -9.01
N LEU A 18 -1.45 -2.06 -8.82
CA LEU A 18 -2.75 -1.77 -8.22
C LEU A 18 -2.61 -1.32 -6.77
N GLU A 19 -1.72 -1.96 -6.02
CA GLU A 19 -1.48 -1.57 -4.64
C GLU A 19 -0.98 -0.13 -4.55
N LEU A 20 -0.09 0.26 -5.44
CA LEU A 20 0.41 1.63 -5.47
C LEU A 20 -0.69 2.62 -5.84
N THR A 21 -1.55 2.25 -6.78
CA THR A 21 -2.67 3.09 -7.17
C THR A 21 -3.62 3.33 -5.99
N VAL A 22 -3.95 2.26 -5.28
CA VAL A 22 -4.84 2.35 -4.12
C VAL A 22 -4.20 3.16 -3.01
N LEU A 23 -2.93 2.91 -2.75
CA LEU A 23 -2.22 3.64 -1.70
C LEU A 23 -2.16 5.13 -2.01
N ASN A 24 -1.89 5.47 -3.27
CA ASN A 24 -1.88 6.87 -3.70
C ASN A 24 -3.23 7.54 -3.48
N LEU A 25 -4.31 6.82 -3.78
CA LEU A 25 -5.64 7.34 -3.56
C LEU A 25 -5.89 7.62 -2.08
N LEU A 26 -5.44 6.74 -1.21
CA LEU A 26 -5.65 6.89 0.23
C LEU A 26 -4.81 8.00 0.84
N TRP A 27 -3.66 8.32 0.24
CA TRP A 27 -2.90 9.47 0.71
C TRP A 27 -3.68 10.76 0.47
N GLU A 28 -4.39 10.82 -0.65
CA GLU A 28 -5.16 12.02 -0.99
C GLU A 28 -6.54 12.03 -0.33
N ASN A 29 -7.05 10.85 -0.01
CA ASN A 29 -8.40 10.71 0.52
C ASN A 29 -8.41 9.69 1.65
N PRO A 30 -8.03 10.09 2.86
CA PRO A 30 -8.01 9.14 3.97
C PRO A 30 -9.42 8.71 4.38
N GLY A 31 -9.53 7.49 4.86
CA GLY A 31 -10.77 7.00 5.41
C GLY A 31 -11.78 6.51 4.39
N LEU A 32 -11.31 5.80 3.36
CA LEU A 32 -12.21 5.27 2.34
C LEU A 32 -12.53 3.80 2.60
N SER A 33 -13.78 3.42 2.33
CA SER A 33 -14.21 2.04 2.35
C SER A 33 -13.84 1.35 1.05
N PRO A 34 -13.91 0.00 1.00
CA PRO A 34 -13.67 -0.71 -0.27
C PRO A 34 -14.59 -0.26 -1.40
N LYS A 35 -15.85 0.05 -1.10
CA LYS A 35 -16.76 0.54 -2.12
C LYS A 35 -16.35 1.90 -2.62
N ASP A 36 -15.88 2.77 -1.72
CA ASP A 36 -15.39 4.09 -2.10
C ASP A 36 -14.18 3.98 -3.03
N VAL A 37 -13.25 3.10 -2.68
CA VAL A 37 -12.06 2.88 -3.50
C VAL A 37 -12.46 2.31 -4.85
N HIS A 38 -13.38 1.35 -4.85
CA HIS A 38 -13.86 0.75 -6.10
C HIS A 38 -14.50 1.81 -7.01
N ALA A 39 -15.30 2.70 -6.44
CA ALA A 39 -15.95 3.74 -7.22
C ALA A 39 -14.94 4.68 -7.88
N ARG A 40 -13.78 4.86 -7.27
CA ARG A 40 -12.80 5.82 -7.75
C ARG A 40 -11.77 5.22 -8.69
N VAL A 41 -11.34 3.98 -8.43
CA VAL A 41 -10.31 3.36 -9.26
C VAL A 41 -10.69 1.99 -9.78
N GLY A 42 -11.62 1.30 -9.12
CA GLY A 42 -11.95 -0.07 -9.49
C GLY A 42 -12.79 -0.14 -10.75
N MET A 43 -13.80 0.70 -10.84
CA MET A 43 -14.70 0.70 -11.99
C MET A 43 -13.94 1.04 -13.27
N GLU A 44 -13.10 2.02 -13.19
CA GLU A 44 -12.31 2.46 -14.33
C GLU A 44 -11.37 1.36 -14.83
N ARG A 45 -10.84 0.57 -13.91
CA ARG A 45 -9.91 -0.51 -14.24
C ARG A 45 -10.60 -1.82 -14.55
N GLY A 46 -11.92 -1.87 -14.38
CA GLY A 46 -12.68 -3.09 -14.63
C GLY A 46 -12.42 -4.18 -13.61
N ILE A 47 -12.08 -3.82 -12.39
CA ILE A 47 -11.88 -4.82 -11.34
C ILE A 47 -13.05 -4.79 -10.36
N SER A 48 -13.26 -5.90 -9.68
CA SER A 48 -14.39 -6.05 -8.78
C SER A 48 -14.10 -5.43 -7.41
N VAL A 49 -15.16 -5.22 -6.64
CA VAL A 49 -15.04 -4.80 -5.25
C VAL A 49 -14.21 -5.82 -4.46
N ASN A 50 -14.39 -7.11 -4.77
CA ASN A 50 -13.63 -8.14 -4.08
C ASN A 50 -12.12 -8.02 -4.32
N THR A 51 -11.75 -7.67 -5.54
CA THR A 51 -10.34 -7.44 -5.86
C THR A 51 -9.80 -6.23 -5.09
N VAL A 52 -10.60 -5.17 -5.01
CA VAL A 52 -10.24 -3.99 -4.22
C VAL A 52 -10.09 -4.37 -2.74
N GLN A 53 -11.03 -5.15 -2.22
CA GLN A 53 -10.99 -5.58 -0.83
C GLN A 53 -9.71 -6.37 -0.55
N SER A 54 -9.36 -7.30 -1.44
CA SER A 54 -8.14 -8.09 -1.28
C SER A 54 -6.89 -7.22 -1.32
N THR A 55 -6.91 -6.20 -2.18
CA THR A 55 -5.78 -5.27 -2.28
C THR A 55 -5.61 -4.47 -0.99
N LEU A 56 -6.73 -3.99 -0.44
CA LEU A 56 -6.69 -3.26 0.82
C LEU A 56 -6.22 -4.15 1.97
N ASP A 57 -6.67 -5.41 1.99
CA ASP A 57 -6.24 -6.36 3.00
C ASP A 57 -4.75 -6.61 2.93
N ARG A 58 -4.21 -6.74 1.72
CA ARG A 58 -2.76 -6.94 1.56
C ARG A 58 -1.98 -5.73 2.05
N LEU A 59 -2.44 -4.52 1.70
CA LEU A 59 -1.78 -3.30 2.17
C LEU A 59 -1.85 -3.19 3.69
N TYR A 60 -2.98 -3.57 4.25
CA TYR A 60 -3.14 -3.56 5.70
C TYR A 60 -2.17 -4.54 6.37
N LYS A 61 -2.06 -5.74 5.82
CA LYS A 61 -1.16 -6.76 6.38
C LYS A 61 0.31 -6.37 6.23
N LYS A 62 0.62 -5.59 5.21
CA LYS A 62 1.97 -5.04 5.03
C LYS A 62 2.23 -3.86 5.96
N GLN A 63 1.27 -3.50 6.78
CA GLN A 63 1.38 -2.42 7.76
C GLN A 63 1.53 -1.05 7.12
N LEU A 64 0.93 -0.88 5.96
CA LEU A 64 0.92 0.39 5.26
C LEU A 64 -0.37 1.17 5.47
N LEU A 65 -1.40 0.49 5.97
CA LEU A 65 -2.69 1.09 6.25
C LEU A 65 -3.11 0.81 7.67
N THR A 66 -3.89 1.73 8.23
CA THR A 66 -4.74 1.44 9.38
C THR A 66 -6.17 1.38 8.88
N ARG A 67 -7.06 0.84 9.69
CA ARG A 67 -8.47 0.78 9.34
C ARG A 67 -9.31 0.92 10.59
N GLU A 68 -10.49 1.49 10.40
CA GLU A 68 -11.43 1.69 11.47
C GLU A 68 -12.80 1.29 10.98
N LYS A 69 -13.51 0.50 11.79
CA LYS A 69 -14.83 0.05 11.40
C LYS A 69 -15.86 1.15 11.66
N GLN A 70 -16.63 1.48 10.65
CA GLN A 70 -17.71 2.44 10.73
C GLN A 70 -18.95 1.77 10.14
N GLY A 71 -19.91 1.43 10.99
CA GLY A 71 -21.05 0.67 10.54
C GLY A 71 -20.62 -0.74 10.15
N TYR A 72 -20.89 -1.12 8.91
CA TYR A 72 -20.59 -2.46 8.42
C TYR A 72 -19.30 -2.54 7.60
N ALA A 73 -18.62 -1.44 7.43
CA ALA A 73 -17.45 -1.41 6.57
C ALA A 73 -16.25 -0.85 7.31
N TYR A 74 -15.08 -1.35 6.95
CA TYR A 74 -13.83 -0.74 7.36
C TYR A 74 -13.52 0.44 6.46
N HIS A 75 -12.96 1.47 7.06
CA HIS A 75 -12.45 2.63 6.34
C HIS A 75 -10.94 2.66 6.53
N TYR A 76 -10.21 2.75 5.44
CA TYR A 76 -8.77 2.58 5.42
C TYR A 76 -8.06 3.91 5.26
N THR A 77 -6.94 4.06 5.95
CA THR A 77 -6.14 5.28 5.88
C THR A 77 -4.66 4.86 5.80
N ALA A 78 -3.91 5.53 4.95
CA ALA A 78 -2.49 5.28 4.84
C ALA A 78 -1.78 5.82 6.08
N ILE A 79 -0.92 4.99 6.68
CA ILE A 79 -0.19 5.40 7.88
C ILE A 79 1.27 5.65 7.60
N VAL A 80 1.76 5.29 6.41
CA VAL A 80 3.13 5.60 6.03
C VAL A 80 3.11 6.94 5.31
N GLU A 81 4.17 7.68 5.48
CA GLU A 81 4.29 8.95 4.79
C GLU A 81 4.69 8.68 3.33
N ARG A 82 4.01 9.38 2.43
CA ARG A 82 4.18 9.12 1.00
C ARG A 82 5.62 9.30 0.53
N ASP A 83 6.22 10.44 0.87
CA ASP A 83 7.55 10.75 0.39
C ASP A 83 8.59 9.80 0.96
N SER A 84 8.41 9.40 2.21
CA SER A 84 9.30 8.45 2.85
C SER A 84 9.23 7.08 2.18
N LEU A 85 8.01 6.63 1.87
CA LEU A 85 7.84 5.35 1.20
C LEU A 85 8.45 5.36 -0.18
N ILE A 86 8.20 6.42 -0.95
CA ILE A 86 8.75 6.56 -2.28
C ILE A 86 10.28 6.59 -2.24
N ALA A 87 10.84 7.34 -1.30
CA ALA A 87 12.30 7.40 -1.14
C ALA A 87 12.87 6.03 -0.81
N ASN A 88 12.17 5.27 0.03
CA ASN A 88 12.63 3.93 0.39
C ASN A 88 12.54 2.97 -0.78
N ILE A 89 11.50 3.08 -1.60
CA ILE A 89 11.38 2.26 -2.79
C ILE A 89 12.53 2.56 -3.76
N ILE A 90 12.81 3.84 -3.98
CA ILE A 90 13.89 4.24 -4.86
C ILE A 90 15.23 3.74 -4.33
N SER A 91 15.46 3.92 -3.04
CA SER A 91 16.69 3.48 -2.41
C SER A 91 16.87 1.97 -2.54
N ASP A 92 15.79 1.22 -2.34
CA ASP A 92 15.83 -0.24 -2.44
C ASP A 92 16.15 -0.67 -3.87
N VAL A 93 15.53 -0.04 -4.85
CA VAL A 93 15.77 -0.35 -6.26
C VAL A 93 17.21 -0.01 -6.63
N MET A 94 17.68 1.16 -6.23
CA MET A 94 19.04 1.57 -6.51
C MET A 94 20.04 0.63 -5.89
N GLY A 95 19.76 0.16 -4.68
CA GLY A 95 20.63 -0.79 -4.01
C GLY A 95 20.78 -2.11 -4.75
N ARG A 96 19.70 -2.52 -5.43
CA ARG A 96 19.74 -3.78 -6.21
C ARG A 96 20.62 -3.68 -7.43
N PHE A 97 20.88 -2.50 -7.90
CA PHE A 97 21.71 -2.29 -9.08
C PHE A 97 23.14 -1.86 -8.74
N GLN A 98 23.45 -1.80 -7.46
CA GLN A 98 24.82 -1.53 -7.07
C GLN A 98 25.67 -2.76 -7.25
N LEU A 99 26.77 -2.57 -7.95
CA LEU A 99 27.71 -3.66 -8.20
C LEU A 99 29.02 -3.31 -7.54
N ASP A 100 29.52 -4.23 -6.79
CA ASP A 100 30.79 -3.98 -6.12
C ASP A 100 31.84 -4.91 -6.53
#